data_29fdb7adab520b39dd172f8eeec3127d
#
_entry.id   29fdb7adab520b39dd172f8eeec3127d
#
_cell.length_a   1.000
_cell.length_b   1.000
_cell.length_c   1.000
_cell.angle_alpha   90.00
_cell.angle_beta   90.00
_cell.angle_gamma   90.00
#
_symmetry.space_group_name_H-M   'P 1'
#
loop_
_entity.id
_entity.type
_entity.pdbx_description
1 polymer ?
#
loop_
_entity_poly.entity_id
_entity_poly.type
_entity_poly.pdbx_seq_one_letter_code
_entity_poly.pdbx_strand_id
1 'polypeptide(L)'
;MLATIFVTFPFVARELIPLMQEMGNDEEQAALLLGASGFQTFWKVTLPNIKWGLLYGVILCNARAMGEFGAVSVVSGHIQGVTNTMPLQVEILYNEYNFVAAFAVSTLLAILALLTLVLKYILEWKVQRKIKKLDNEE
;
A
#
# COMPACT_ATOMS: atom_id res chain seq x y z
N MET A 1 -10.64 9.94 5.43
CA MET A 1 -10.56 8.77 4.56
C MET A 1 -10.46 9.12 3.07
N LEU A 2 -11.37 9.92 2.48
CA LEU A 2 -11.30 10.25 1.04
C LEU A 2 -9.96 10.91 0.64
N ALA A 3 -9.47 11.88 1.41
CA ALA A 3 -8.18 12.53 1.14
C ALA A 3 -7.01 11.53 1.16
N THR A 4 -6.99 10.62 2.12
CA THR A 4 -5.94 9.59 2.23
C THR A 4 -5.97 8.65 1.01
N ILE A 5 -7.17 8.21 0.60
CA ILE A 5 -7.34 7.37 -0.60
C ILE A 5 -6.85 8.11 -1.84
N PHE A 6 -7.22 9.39 -2.00
CA PHE A 6 -6.81 10.19 -3.15
C PHE A 6 -5.29 10.37 -3.25
N VAL A 7 -4.63 10.60 -2.11
CA VAL A 7 -3.16 10.76 -2.06
C VAL A 7 -2.43 9.43 -2.24
N THR A 8 -3.00 8.32 -1.74
CA THR A 8 -2.32 7.01 -1.78
C THR A 8 -2.59 6.22 -3.06
N PHE A 9 -3.72 6.47 -3.74
CA PHE A 9 -4.06 5.76 -4.99
C PHE A 9 -2.96 5.81 -6.08
N PRO A 10 -2.31 6.97 -6.35
CA PRO A 10 -1.24 7.02 -7.35
C PRO A 10 -0.06 6.10 -7.04
N PHE A 11 0.20 5.81 -5.76
CA PHE A 11 1.29 4.91 -5.37
C PHE A 11 0.98 3.45 -5.71
N VAL A 12 -0.29 3.00 -5.56
CA VAL A 12 -0.71 1.66 -6.02
C VAL A 12 -0.54 1.54 -7.53
N ALA A 13 -1.02 2.53 -8.27
CA ALA A 13 -0.91 2.53 -9.73
C ALA A 13 0.57 2.49 -10.18
N ARG A 14 1.43 3.28 -9.52
CA ARG A 14 2.87 3.34 -9.82
C ARG A 14 3.58 2.00 -9.60
N GLU A 15 3.16 1.22 -8.63
CA GLU A 15 3.73 -0.11 -8.36
C GLU A 15 3.16 -1.20 -9.29
N LEU A 16 1.87 -1.10 -9.63
CA LEU A 16 1.21 -2.11 -10.45
C LEU A 16 1.53 -1.99 -11.95
N ILE A 17 1.67 -0.76 -12.47
CA ILE A 17 1.91 -0.54 -13.90
C ILE A 17 3.18 -1.24 -14.40
N PRO A 18 4.37 -1.05 -13.79
CA PRO A 18 5.58 -1.73 -14.25
C PRO A 18 5.47 -3.24 -14.10
N LEU A 19 4.88 -3.74 -13.02
CA LEU A 19 4.67 -5.17 -12.81
C LEU A 19 3.81 -5.79 -13.92
N MET A 20 2.72 -5.14 -14.29
CA MET A 20 1.86 -5.61 -15.39
C MET A 20 2.56 -5.53 -16.74
N GLN A 21 3.44 -4.54 -16.94
CA GLN A 21 4.22 -4.42 -18.17
C GLN A 21 5.29 -5.52 -18.28
N GLU A 22 5.94 -5.89 -17.18
CA GLU A 22 6.92 -6.99 -17.15
C GLU A 22 6.29 -8.36 -17.40
N MET A 23 5.07 -8.58 -16.92
CA MET A 23 4.34 -9.85 -17.12
C MET A 23 3.86 -10.06 -18.56
N GLY A 24 3.79 -9.00 -19.37
CA GLY A 24 3.26 -9.08 -20.73
C GLY A 24 1.77 -9.41 -20.77
N ASN A 25 1.25 -9.64 -21.99
CA ASN A 25 -0.18 -9.89 -22.23
C ASN A 25 -0.44 -11.28 -22.83
N ASP A 26 0.54 -12.14 -22.89
CA ASP A 26 0.47 -13.41 -23.63
C ASP A 26 -0.57 -14.35 -23.04
N GLU A 27 -0.62 -14.46 -21.71
CA GLU A 27 -1.60 -15.30 -21.01
C GLU A 27 -3.02 -14.76 -21.15
N GLU A 28 -3.20 -13.44 -21.14
CA GLU A 28 -4.51 -12.78 -21.35
C GLU A 28 -5.01 -12.99 -22.77
N GLN A 29 -4.11 -12.85 -23.75
CA GLN A 29 -4.44 -13.11 -25.16
C GLN A 29 -4.80 -14.58 -25.39
N ALA A 30 -4.06 -15.52 -24.80
CA ALA A 30 -4.37 -16.93 -24.86
C ALA A 30 -5.75 -17.23 -24.26
N ALA A 31 -6.08 -16.64 -23.12
CA ALA A 31 -7.40 -16.81 -22.50
C ALA A 31 -8.54 -16.27 -23.39
N LEU A 32 -8.33 -15.11 -24.02
CA LEU A 32 -9.31 -14.53 -24.95
C LEU A 32 -9.49 -15.40 -26.20
N LEU A 33 -8.41 -15.95 -26.76
CA LEU A 33 -8.47 -16.88 -27.90
C LEU A 33 -9.22 -18.17 -27.57
N LEU A 34 -9.17 -18.61 -26.30
CA LEU A 34 -9.93 -19.75 -25.80
C LEU A 34 -11.40 -19.42 -25.50
N GLY A 35 -11.85 -18.20 -25.80
CA GLY A 35 -13.24 -17.77 -25.64
C GLY A 35 -13.60 -17.23 -24.25
N ALA A 36 -12.62 -16.91 -23.41
CA ALA A 36 -12.89 -16.27 -22.14
C ALA A 36 -13.37 -14.82 -22.32
N SER A 37 -14.37 -14.41 -21.54
CA SER A 37 -14.77 -12.99 -21.49
C SER A 37 -13.71 -12.16 -20.77
N GLY A 38 -13.62 -10.84 -21.06
CA GLY A 38 -12.66 -9.95 -20.40
C GLY A 38 -12.76 -9.98 -18.86
N PHE A 39 -13.97 -10.12 -18.32
CA PHE A 39 -14.18 -10.26 -16.88
C PHE A 39 -13.65 -11.60 -16.33
N GLN A 40 -13.82 -12.69 -17.07
CA GLN A 40 -13.27 -14.00 -16.72
C GLN A 40 -11.73 -14.00 -16.78
N THR A 41 -11.16 -13.38 -17.81
CA THR A 41 -9.71 -13.21 -17.96
C THR A 41 -9.15 -12.43 -16.77
N PHE A 42 -9.77 -11.30 -16.41
CA PHE A 42 -9.34 -10.52 -15.26
C PHE A 42 -9.30 -11.33 -13.96
N TRP A 43 -10.39 -12.03 -13.62
CA TRP A 43 -10.48 -12.77 -12.35
C TRP A 43 -9.66 -14.06 -12.28
N LYS A 44 -9.52 -14.76 -13.44
CA LYS A 44 -8.87 -16.08 -13.48
C LYS A 44 -7.41 -16.04 -13.91
N VAL A 45 -6.99 -15.02 -14.66
CA VAL A 45 -5.64 -14.88 -15.19
C VAL A 45 -4.93 -13.67 -14.60
N THR A 46 -5.43 -12.45 -14.86
CA THR A 46 -4.74 -11.22 -14.48
C THR A 46 -4.59 -11.10 -12.96
N LEU A 47 -5.67 -11.23 -12.20
CA LEU A 47 -5.66 -11.02 -10.75
C LEU A 47 -4.79 -12.03 -9.98
N PRO A 48 -4.81 -13.34 -10.29
CA PRO A 48 -3.89 -14.28 -9.66
C PRO A 48 -2.42 -14.00 -9.95
N ASN A 49 -2.11 -13.51 -11.15
CA ASN A 49 -0.75 -13.22 -11.57
C ASN A 49 -0.21 -11.97 -10.84
N ILE A 50 -0.98 -10.90 -10.77
CA ILE A 50 -0.58 -9.65 -10.12
C ILE A 50 -0.75 -9.65 -8.58
N LYS A 51 -1.32 -10.70 -7.98
CA LYS A 51 -1.69 -10.72 -6.55
C LYS A 51 -0.56 -10.36 -5.59
N TRP A 52 0.67 -10.77 -5.89
CA TRP A 52 1.82 -10.47 -5.05
C TRP A 52 2.26 -9.01 -5.18
N GLY A 53 2.24 -8.45 -6.39
CA GLY A 53 2.48 -7.04 -6.62
C GLY A 53 1.39 -6.16 -6.03
N LEU A 54 0.14 -6.58 -6.14
CA LEU A 54 -0.99 -5.90 -5.52
C LEU A 54 -0.84 -5.87 -3.98
N LEU A 55 -0.49 -7.00 -3.37
CA LEU A 55 -0.24 -7.08 -1.94
C LEU A 55 0.89 -6.15 -1.51
N TYR A 56 1.99 -6.12 -2.27
CA TYR A 56 3.10 -5.22 -2.06
C TYR A 56 2.68 -3.76 -2.17
N GLY A 57 1.96 -3.38 -3.22
CA GLY A 57 1.42 -2.04 -3.43
C GLY A 57 0.50 -1.59 -2.28
N VAL A 58 -0.37 -2.48 -1.80
CA VAL A 58 -1.27 -2.19 -0.65
C VAL A 58 -0.47 -1.93 0.62
N ILE A 59 0.59 -2.71 0.89
CA ILE A 59 1.44 -2.50 2.07
C ILE A 59 2.20 -1.18 1.98
N LEU A 60 2.71 -0.85 0.80
CA LEU A 60 3.39 0.42 0.55
C LEU A 60 2.44 1.61 0.76
N CYS A 61 1.21 1.50 0.26
CA CYS A 61 0.15 2.50 0.48
C CYS A 61 -0.20 2.66 1.96
N ASN A 62 -0.32 1.55 2.70
CA ASN A 62 -0.58 1.60 4.14
C ASN A 62 0.55 2.29 4.89
N ALA A 63 1.80 1.95 4.59
CA ALA A 63 2.96 2.61 5.19
C ALA A 63 2.99 4.12 4.90
N ARG A 64 2.64 4.52 3.67
CA ARG A 64 2.53 5.93 3.28
C ARG A 64 1.37 6.63 3.98
N ALA A 65 0.20 5.98 4.03
CA ALA A 65 -1.00 6.53 4.66
C ALA A 65 -0.84 6.78 6.16
N MET A 66 -0.06 5.94 6.86
CA MET A 66 0.23 6.12 8.29
C MET A 66 1.02 7.39 8.59
N GLY A 67 1.89 7.81 7.68
CA GLY A 67 2.67 9.04 7.81
C GLY A 67 2.04 10.28 7.17
N GLU A 68 0.82 10.17 6.60
CA GLU A 68 0.20 11.29 5.91
C GLU A 68 -0.34 12.32 6.90
N PHE A 69 0.32 13.46 6.91
CA PHE A 69 -0.04 14.61 7.75
C PHE A 69 -0.61 15.75 6.92
N GLY A 70 0.08 16.15 5.84
CA GLY A 70 -0.21 17.38 5.12
C GLY A 70 -1.62 17.47 4.53
N ALA A 71 -2.02 16.53 3.68
CA ALA A 71 -3.35 16.56 3.05
C ALA A 71 -4.47 16.32 4.07
N VAL A 72 -4.21 15.47 5.07
CA VAL A 72 -5.19 15.18 6.12
C VAL A 72 -5.35 16.37 7.05
N SER A 73 -4.30 17.11 7.38
CA SER A 73 -4.36 18.33 8.20
C SER A 73 -5.26 19.40 7.58
N VAL A 74 -5.18 19.59 6.26
CA VAL A 74 -6.01 20.60 5.56
C VAL A 74 -7.49 20.20 5.49
N VAL A 75 -7.80 18.93 5.30
CA VAL A 75 -9.18 18.44 5.08
C VAL A 75 -9.84 17.96 6.36
N SER A 76 -9.06 17.62 7.38
CA SER A 76 -9.57 17.13 8.66
C SER A 76 -10.17 18.28 9.49
N GLY A 77 -11.35 18.06 10.04
CA GLY A 77 -11.94 18.99 11.01
C GLY A 77 -11.31 18.92 12.41
N HIS A 78 -10.21 18.21 12.61
CA HIS A 78 -9.51 18.03 13.91
C HIS A 78 -10.40 17.53 15.05
N ILE A 79 -11.51 16.82 14.71
CA ILE A 79 -12.45 16.31 15.71
C ILE A 79 -11.92 15.01 16.29
N GLN A 80 -11.61 15.00 17.58
CA GLN A 80 -11.14 13.82 18.30
C GLN A 80 -12.16 12.66 18.20
N GLY A 81 -11.67 11.47 17.90
CA GLY A 81 -12.49 10.27 17.77
C GLY A 81 -13.27 10.12 16.46
N VAL A 82 -13.33 11.14 15.60
CA VAL A 82 -14.10 11.10 14.35
C VAL A 82 -13.19 11.32 13.12
N THR A 83 -12.46 12.42 13.06
CA THR A 83 -11.66 12.80 11.89
C THR A 83 -10.16 12.92 12.20
N ASN A 84 -9.76 12.78 13.46
CA ASN A 84 -8.39 12.89 13.89
C ASN A 84 -7.57 11.64 13.52
N THR A 85 -6.34 11.86 13.05
CA THR A 85 -5.37 10.80 12.77
C THR A 85 -4.23 10.86 13.79
N MET A 86 -3.44 9.78 13.93
CA MET A 86 -2.34 9.76 14.90
C MET A 86 -1.32 10.90 14.67
N PRO A 87 -0.89 11.22 13.43
CA PRO A 87 -0.02 12.38 13.21
C PRO A 87 -0.65 13.72 13.65
N LEU A 88 -1.95 13.92 13.39
CA LEU A 88 -2.67 15.11 13.85
C LEU A 88 -2.80 15.16 15.37
N GLN A 89 -2.96 14.00 16.01
CA GLN A 89 -3.01 13.92 17.47
C GLN A 89 -1.69 14.36 18.10
N VAL A 90 -0.55 14.03 17.48
CA VAL A 90 0.76 14.50 17.95
C VAL A 90 0.83 16.04 17.89
N GLU A 91 0.36 16.65 16.80
CA GLU A 91 0.30 18.12 16.66
C GLU A 91 -0.57 18.75 17.74
N ILE A 92 -1.78 18.23 17.97
CA ILE A 92 -2.70 18.72 18.99
C ILE A 92 -2.05 18.66 20.38
N LEU A 93 -1.52 17.51 20.76
CA LEU A 93 -0.86 17.32 22.06
C LEU A 93 0.37 18.24 22.23
N TYR A 94 1.11 18.46 21.16
CA TYR A 94 2.23 19.38 21.16
C TYR A 94 1.78 20.83 21.39
N ASN A 95 0.72 21.26 20.71
CA ASN A 95 0.15 22.61 20.86
C ASN A 95 -0.52 22.82 22.23
N GLU A 96 -1.02 21.75 22.86
CA GLU A 96 -1.54 21.76 24.23
C GLU A 96 -0.42 21.71 25.30
N TYR A 97 0.85 21.77 24.91
CA TYR A 97 2.01 21.67 25.79
C TYR A 97 2.12 20.32 26.55
N ASN A 98 1.40 19.31 26.10
CA ASN A 98 1.49 17.95 26.65
C ASN A 98 2.59 17.15 25.94
N PHE A 99 3.82 17.54 26.13
CA PHE A 99 4.98 16.97 25.44
C PHE A 99 5.15 15.46 25.71
N VAL A 100 4.87 15.01 26.92
CA VAL A 100 5.01 13.59 27.28
C VAL A 100 4.06 12.72 26.45
N ALA A 101 2.81 13.11 26.31
CA ALA A 101 1.84 12.39 25.50
C ALA A 101 2.18 12.50 24.01
N ALA A 102 2.62 13.66 23.52
CA ALA A 102 3.05 13.85 22.14
C ALA A 102 4.21 12.92 21.77
N PHE A 103 5.24 12.82 22.65
CA PHE A 103 6.37 11.90 22.45
C PHE A 103 5.94 10.43 22.51
N ALA A 104 5.04 10.05 23.40
CA ALA A 104 4.53 8.69 23.49
C ALA A 104 3.81 8.26 22.18
N VAL A 105 2.92 9.12 21.64
CA VAL A 105 2.23 8.84 20.39
C VAL A 105 3.18 8.83 19.19
N SER A 106 4.16 9.73 19.15
CA SER A 106 5.21 9.76 18.11
C SER A 106 6.06 8.48 18.13
N THR A 107 6.43 7.99 19.31
CA THR A 107 7.19 6.75 19.46
C THR A 107 6.37 5.55 18.99
N LEU A 108 5.08 5.51 19.30
CA LEU A 108 4.19 4.47 18.79
C LEU A 108 4.11 4.47 17.28
N LEU A 109 3.99 5.65 16.64
CA LEU A 109 4.01 5.80 15.19
C LEU A 109 5.34 5.31 14.59
N ALA A 110 6.47 5.64 15.21
CA ALA A 110 7.78 5.19 14.76
C ALA A 110 7.91 3.65 14.81
N ILE A 111 7.42 3.02 15.88
CA ILE A 111 7.41 1.55 16.00
C ILE A 111 6.52 0.93 14.92
N LEU A 112 5.33 1.47 14.68
CA LEU A 112 4.44 0.99 13.62
C LEU A 112 5.08 1.14 12.23
N ALA A 113 5.76 2.26 11.97
CA ALA A 113 6.50 2.48 10.72
C ALA A 113 7.62 1.46 10.54
N LEU A 114 8.39 1.16 11.58
CA LEU A 114 9.44 0.13 11.55
C LEU A 114 8.85 -1.27 11.30
N LEU A 115 7.74 -1.61 11.93
CA LEU A 115 7.04 -2.89 11.70
C LEU A 115 6.58 -3.01 10.24
N THR A 116 6.01 -1.95 9.66
CA THR A 116 5.60 -1.97 8.24
C THR A 116 6.77 -2.10 7.29
N LEU A 117 7.92 -1.47 7.58
CA LEU A 117 9.15 -1.64 6.81
C LEU A 117 9.70 -3.06 6.87
N VAL A 118 9.70 -3.69 8.04
CA VAL A 118 10.12 -5.09 8.21
C VAL A 118 9.19 -6.02 7.43
N LEU A 119 7.86 -5.83 7.51
CA LEU A 119 6.89 -6.60 6.75
C LEU A 119 7.09 -6.43 5.24
N LYS A 120 7.33 -5.20 4.77
CA LYS A 120 7.68 -4.90 3.39
C LYS A 120 8.90 -5.72 2.95
N TYR A 121 10.00 -5.65 3.70
CA TYR A 121 11.25 -6.35 3.38
C TYR A 121 11.08 -7.87 3.31
N ILE A 122 10.33 -8.46 4.26
CA ILE A 122 10.05 -9.90 4.27
C ILE A 122 9.24 -10.32 3.04
N LEU A 123 8.25 -9.52 2.64
CA LEU A 123 7.42 -9.81 1.47
C LEU A 123 8.22 -9.68 0.17
N GLU A 124 9.01 -8.63 0.02
CA GLU A 124 9.89 -8.42 -1.11
C GLU A 124 10.85 -9.59 -1.30
N TRP A 125 11.47 -10.04 -0.22
CA TRP A 125 12.35 -11.21 -0.25
C TRP A 125 11.62 -12.51 -0.64
N LYS A 126 10.38 -12.73 -0.17
CA LYS A 126 9.57 -13.88 -0.56
C LYS A 126 9.15 -13.83 -2.03
N VAL A 127 8.80 -12.65 -2.53
CA VAL A 127 8.40 -12.45 -3.94
C VAL A 127 9.60 -12.71 -4.85
N GLN A 128 10.76 -12.12 -4.57
CA GLN A 128 11.98 -12.32 -5.35
C GLN A 128 12.44 -13.79 -5.35
N ARG A 129 12.32 -14.48 -4.23
CA ARG A 129 12.65 -15.93 -4.19
C ARG A 129 11.72 -16.77 -5.05
N LYS A 130 10.46 -16.37 -5.20
CA LYS A 130 9.48 -17.10 -6.00
C LYS A 130 9.74 -16.89 -7.50
N ILE A 131 10.07 -15.67 -7.91
CA ILE A 131 10.45 -15.34 -9.30
C ILE A 131 11.71 -16.11 -9.69
N LYS A 132 12.76 -16.09 -8.85
CA LYS A 132 14.01 -16.87 -9.12
C LYS A 132 13.80 -18.38 -9.20
N LYS A 133 12.78 -18.93 -8.58
CA LYS A 133 12.47 -20.36 -8.70
C LYS A 133 11.83 -20.71 -10.05
N LEU A 134 11.03 -19.82 -10.59
CA LEU A 134 10.40 -19.99 -11.90
C LEU A 134 11.44 -19.88 -13.03
N ASP A 135 12.38 -18.93 -12.94
CA ASP A 135 13.48 -18.75 -13.89
C ASP A 135 14.48 -19.94 -13.95
N ASN A 136 14.55 -20.75 -12.90
CA ASN A 136 15.45 -21.92 -12.87
C ASN A 136 14.77 -23.24 -13.29
N GLU A 137 13.47 -23.23 -13.56
CA GLU A 137 12.69 -24.39 -14.00
C GLU A 137 12.41 -24.36 -15.53
N GLU A 138 12.83 -23.28 -16.23
CA GLU A 138 12.91 -23.18 -17.70
C GLU A 138 14.32 -23.50 -18.21
#